data_071b563bcc291c80f556ea5b38529d21
#
_entry.id   071b563bcc291c80f556ea5b38529d21
#
_cell.length_a   1.000
_cell.length_b   1.000
_cell.length_c   1.000
_cell.angle_alpha   90.00
_cell.angle_beta   90.00
_cell.angle_gamma   90.00
#
_symmetry.space_group_name_H-M   'P 1'
#
loop_
_entity.id
_entity.type
_entity.pdbx_description
1 polymer ?
#
loop_
_entity_poly.entity_id
_entity_poly.type
_entity_poly.pdbx_seq_one_letter_code
_entity_poly.pdbx_strand_id
1 'polypeptide(L)'
;MNIKAMDDFAQLRGVLESLPINETSVVLSNSKKSVEGIKEYALPKDKNIDVLTMQSIKGLEAQNVVIHNFLPFLQTTLKNDRKLFYRKIYVLLTRSKENLYVSIPEKLDENLPAEIKNVIETIKKYASIAKAAEGPSKDKKPQAQK
;
A
#
# COMPACT_ATOMS: atom_id res chain seq x y z
N MET A 1 -7.99 10.63 3.30
CA MET A 1 -7.38 9.35 2.93
C MET A 1 -6.73 8.69 4.12
N ASN A 2 -6.97 7.43 4.30
CA ASN A 2 -6.35 6.65 5.36
C ASN A 2 -5.15 5.87 4.83
N ILE A 3 -4.03 5.98 5.52
CA ILE A 3 -2.82 5.26 5.14
C ILE A 3 -2.54 4.20 6.20
N LYS A 4 -2.38 2.95 5.76
CA LYS A 4 -2.13 1.83 6.66
C LYS A 4 -0.89 1.06 6.21
N ALA A 5 0.02 0.82 7.16
CA ALA A 5 1.18 -0.01 6.89
C ALA A 5 0.80 -1.47 7.07
N MET A 6 1.35 -2.34 6.24
CA MET A 6 1.13 -3.77 6.37
C MET A 6 2.45 -4.49 6.20
N ASP A 7 2.55 -5.66 6.81
CA ASP A 7 3.68 -6.53 6.55
C ASP A 7 3.53 -7.07 5.13
N ASP A 8 4.62 -7.59 4.63
CA ASP A 8 4.72 -8.08 3.28
C ASP A 8 3.57 -9.05 2.94
N PHE A 9 3.87 -10.13 2.30
CA PHE A 9 2.85 -11.07 1.80
C PHE A 9 2.00 -11.69 2.90
N ALA A 10 2.54 -11.77 4.11
CA ALA A 10 1.83 -12.41 5.23
C ALA A 10 0.49 -11.75 5.53
N GLN A 11 0.41 -10.42 5.46
CA GLN A 11 -0.83 -9.70 5.75
C GLN A 11 -1.66 -9.36 4.51
N LEU A 12 -1.08 -9.53 3.34
CA LEU A 12 -1.74 -9.14 2.09
C LEU A 12 -3.10 -9.80 1.92
N ARG A 13 -3.17 -11.11 2.11
CA ARG A 13 -4.42 -11.83 1.90
C ARG A 13 -5.52 -11.35 2.83
N GLY A 14 -5.18 -11.12 4.10
CA GLY A 14 -6.16 -10.59 5.06
C GLY A 14 -6.68 -9.23 4.67
N VAL A 15 -5.79 -8.35 4.21
CA VAL A 15 -6.19 -7.04 3.74
C VAL A 15 -7.15 -7.17 2.55
N LEU A 16 -6.82 -8.01 1.58
CA LEU A 16 -7.66 -8.18 0.39
C LEU A 16 -9.02 -8.77 0.76
N GLU A 17 -9.07 -9.67 1.71
CA GLU A 17 -10.34 -10.25 2.16
C GLU A 17 -11.21 -9.23 2.88
N SER A 18 -10.62 -8.21 3.48
CA SER A 18 -11.35 -7.19 4.23
C SER A 18 -11.90 -6.07 3.35
N LEU A 19 -11.48 -5.98 2.09
CA LEU A 19 -11.93 -4.89 1.21
C LEU A 19 -13.40 -5.04 0.85
N PRO A 20 -14.17 -3.93 0.87
CA PRO A 20 -15.61 -4.01 0.56
C PRO A 20 -15.85 -4.40 -0.90
N ILE A 21 -16.85 -5.25 -1.10
CA ILE A 21 -17.20 -5.75 -2.45
C ILE A 21 -17.70 -4.62 -3.35
N ASN A 22 -18.39 -3.66 -2.78
CA ASN A 22 -19.01 -2.57 -3.56
C ASN A 22 -18.07 -1.38 -3.79
N GLU A 23 -16.80 -1.49 -3.42
CA GLU A 23 -15.83 -0.42 -3.65
C GLU A 23 -14.80 -0.85 -4.67
N THR A 24 -14.26 0.13 -5.41
CA THR A 24 -13.20 -0.15 -6.35
C THR A 24 -11.89 -0.40 -5.60
N SER A 25 -11.22 -1.49 -5.91
CA SER A 25 -9.98 -1.84 -5.24
C SER A 25 -8.95 -2.34 -6.26
N VAL A 26 -7.70 -1.97 -6.05
CA VAL A 26 -6.62 -2.40 -6.91
C VAL A 26 -5.39 -2.74 -6.08
N VAL A 27 -4.68 -3.78 -6.50
CA VAL A 27 -3.40 -4.14 -5.90
C VAL A 27 -2.32 -3.81 -6.90
N LEU A 28 -1.29 -3.13 -6.44
CA LEU A 28 -0.15 -2.77 -7.27
C LEU A 28 1.10 -3.48 -6.75
N SER A 29 1.89 -4.06 -7.64
CA SER A 29 3.13 -4.70 -7.26
C SER A 29 4.26 -4.29 -8.19
N ASN A 30 5.47 -4.68 -7.84
CA ASN A 30 6.67 -4.17 -8.51
C ASN A 30 7.02 -4.87 -9.82
N SER A 31 6.42 -6.01 -10.11
CA SER A 31 6.77 -6.77 -11.31
C SER A 31 5.60 -7.64 -11.76
N LYS A 32 5.65 -8.05 -13.02
CA LYS A 32 4.64 -8.95 -13.57
C LYS A 32 4.63 -10.29 -12.84
N LYS A 33 5.79 -10.79 -12.46
CA LYS A 33 5.89 -12.03 -11.72
C LYS A 33 5.19 -11.93 -10.36
N SER A 34 5.39 -10.83 -9.65
CA SER A 34 4.69 -10.60 -8.39
C SER A 34 3.19 -10.50 -8.58
N VAL A 35 2.76 -9.83 -9.65
CA VAL A 35 1.33 -9.71 -9.96
C VAL A 35 0.72 -11.11 -10.17
N GLU A 36 1.38 -11.97 -10.93
CA GLU A 36 0.88 -13.32 -11.17
C GLU A 36 0.80 -14.13 -9.87
N GLY A 37 1.80 -13.97 -9.01
CA GLY A 37 1.80 -14.64 -7.71
C GLY A 37 0.64 -14.21 -6.83
N ILE A 38 0.33 -12.91 -6.83
CA ILE A 38 -0.80 -12.40 -6.06
C ILE A 38 -2.10 -12.95 -6.61
N LYS A 39 -2.27 -12.96 -7.92
CA LYS A 39 -3.48 -13.50 -8.54
C LYS A 39 -3.69 -14.97 -8.21
N GLU A 40 -2.59 -15.73 -8.16
CA GLU A 40 -2.68 -17.16 -7.92
C GLU A 40 -2.89 -17.52 -6.45
N TYR A 41 -2.23 -16.82 -5.53
CA TYR A 41 -2.16 -17.27 -4.13
C TYR A 41 -2.84 -16.35 -3.12
N ALA A 42 -3.13 -15.10 -3.46
CA ALA A 42 -3.62 -14.15 -2.47
C ALA A 42 -5.00 -13.57 -2.75
N LEU A 43 -5.48 -13.62 -3.99
CA LEU A 43 -6.76 -13.02 -4.32
C LEU A 43 -7.94 -13.82 -3.79
N PRO A 44 -8.89 -13.16 -3.10
CA PRO A 44 -10.15 -13.80 -2.76
C PRO A 44 -10.95 -14.10 -4.03
N LYS A 45 -11.57 -15.27 -4.08
CA LYS A 45 -12.28 -15.70 -5.28
C LYS A 45 -13.59 -14.95 -5.51
N ASP A 46 -14.17 -14.42 -4.45
CA ASP A 46 -15.47 -13.77 -4.51
C ASP A 46 -15.40 -12.27 -4.69
N LYS A 47 -14.23 -11.71 -4.91
CA LYS A 47 -14.05 -10.27 -5.05
C LYS A 47 -13.40 -9.91 -6.37
N ASN A 48 -13.87 -8.81 -6.93
CA ASN A 48 -13.35 -8.30 -8.20
C ASN A 48 -12.28 -7.24 -7.89
N ILE A 49 -11.05 -7.68 -7.74
CA ILE A 49 -9.91 -6.82 -7.43
C ILE A 49 -8.92 -6.89 -8.59
N ASP A 50 -8.59 -5.74 -9.14
CA ASP A 50 -7.58 -5.68 -10.20
C ASP A 50 -6.18 -5.76 -9.59
N VAL A 51 -5.28 -6.48 -10.24
CA VAL A 51 -3.89 -6.57 -9.82
C VAL A 51 -3.02 -6.14 -10.98
N LEU A 52 -2.23 -5.09 -10.77
CA LEU A 52 -1.43 -4.47 -11.83
C LEU A 52 -0.02 -4.17 -11.31
N THR A 53 0.88 -3.89 -12.24
CA THR A 53 2.21 -3.40 -11.85
C THR A 53 2.13 -1.91 -11.52
N MET A 54 3.01 -1.45 -10.65
CA MET A 54 3.05 -0.03 -10.29
C MET A 54 3.38 0.86 -11.48
N GLN A 55 4.06 0.32 -12.49
CA GLN A 55 4.37 1.05 -13.69
C GLN A 55 3.15 1.29 -14.57
N SER A 56 2.07 0.56 -14.35
CA SER A 56 0.86 0.61 -15.19
C SER A 56 -0.22 1.54 -14.63
N ILE A 57 0.10 2.41 -13.68
CA ILE A 57 -0.90 3.17 -12.94
C ILE A 57 -1.37 4.45 -13.62
N LYS A 58 -0.85 4.78 -14.79
CA LYS A 58 -1.21 6.04 -15.45
C LYS A 58 -2.72 6.15 -15.63
N GLY A 59 -3.30 7.20 -15.08
CA GLY A 59 -4.73 7.43 -15.19
C GLY A 59 -5.60 6.61 -14.28
N LEU A 60 -5.00 5.75 -13.43
CA LEU A 60 -5.76 4.87 -12.54
C LEU A 60 -6.05 5.58 -11.21
N GLU A 61 -7.27 5.40 -10.73
CA GLU A 61 -7.67 5.80 -9.37
C GLU A 61 -8.64 4.76 -8.84
N ALA A 62 -8.58 4.50 -7.54
CA ALA A 62 -9.48 3.56 -6.90
C ALA A 62 -9.74 4.00 -5.47
N GLN A 63 -10.85 3.54 -4.90
CA GLN A 63 -11.16 3.85 -3.51
C GLN A 63 -10.14 3.23 -2.59
N ASN A 64 -9.74 1.98 -2.87
CA ASN A 64 -8.75 1.28 -2.07
C ASN A 64 -7.58 0.86 -2.96
N VAL A 65 -6.37 1.25 -2.57
CA VAL A 65 -5.16 0.87 -3.27
C VAL A 65 -4.25 0.13 -2.29
N VAL A 66 -3.79 -1.05 -2.69
CA VAL A 66 -2.88 -1.87 -1.90
C VAL A 66 -1.57 -1.96 -2.64
N ILE A 67 -0.49 -1.49 -2.03
CA ILE A 67 0.84 -1.50 -2.65
C ILE A 67 1.68 -2.61 -2.04
N HIS A 68 2.00 -3.59 -2.84
CA HIS A 68 2.81 -4.75 -2.46
C HIS A 68 4.22 -4.61 -3.03
N ASN A 69 5.21 -5.03 -2.26
CA ASN A 69 6.63 -4.93 -2.65
C ASN A 69 7.06 -3.49 -2.92
N PHE A 70 6.67 -2.60 -2.01
CA PHE A 70 6.96 -1.19 -2.16
C PHE A 70 8.46 -0.90 -2.11
N LEU A 71 9.21 -1.50 -1.18
CA LEU A 71 10.65 -1.25 -1.06
C LEU A 71 11.43 -1.62 -2.32
N PRO A 72 11.24 -2.81 -2.91
CA PRO A 72 11.91 -3.10 -4.18
C PRO A 72 11.57 -2.11 -5.28
N PHE A 73 10.33 -1.63 -5.31
CA PHE A 73 9.92 -0.61 -6.28
C PHE A 73 10.67 0.70 -6.05
N LEU A 74 10.81 1.12 -4.79
CA LEU A 74 11.57 2.34 -4.46
C LEU A 74 13.01 2.22 -4.91
N GLN A 75 13.63 1.06 -4.65
CA GLN A 75 15.03 0.85 -5.01
C GLN A 75 15.23 0.91 -6.52
N THR A 76 14.35 0.26 -7.27
CA THR A 76 14.43 0.26 -8.73
C THR A 76 14.19 1.66 -9.30
N THR A 77 13.20 2.36 -8.78
CA THR A 77 12.84 3.69 -9.26
C THR A 77 13.97 4.68 -9.00
N LEU A 78 14.55 4.64 -7.82
CA LEU A 78 15.66 5.54 -7.48
C LEU A 78 16.87 5.26 -8.36
N LYS A 79 17.19 3.99 -8.61
CA LYS A 79 18.29 3.60 -9.45
C LYS A 79 18.12 4.08 -10.89
N ASN A 80 16.90 3.96 -11.42
CA ASN A 80 16.63 4.25 -12.82
C ASN A 80 16.37 5.73 -13.09
N ASP A 81 15.82 6.46 -12.11
CA ASP A 81 15.46 7.86 -12.33
C ASP A 81 15.47 8.62 -10.99
N ARG A 82 16.67 8.91 -10.51
CA ARG A 82 16.82 9.61 -9.24
C ARG A 82 16.18 11.00 -9.28
N LYS A 83 16.26 11.66 -10.44
CA LYS A 83 15.77 13.03 -10.58
C LYS A 83 14.25 13.13 -10.40
N LEU A 84 13.50 12.15 -10.89
CA LEU A 84 12.04 12.16 -10.80
C LEU A 84 11.52 11.23 -9.72
N PHE A 85 12.39 10.74 -8.84
CA PHE A 85 12.02 9.74 -7.84
C PHE A 85 10.82 10.18 -7.01
N TYR A 86 10.91 11.33 -6.35
CA TYR A 86 9.84 11.79 -5.47
C TYR A 86 8.54 12.03 -6.23
N ARG A 87 8.64 12.56 -7.45
CA ARG A 87 7.44 12.79 -8.27
C ARG A 87 6.73 11.48 -8.58
N LYS A 88 7.48 10.46 -8.97
CA LYS A 88 6.89 9.16 -9.28
C LYS A 88 6.24 8.52 -8.08
N ILE A 89 6.87 8.64 -6.92
CA ILE A 89 6.31 8.10 -5.68
C ILE A 89 5.05 8.86 -5.29
N TYR A 90 5.06 10.18 -5.41
CA TYR A 90 3.88 11.00 -5.10
C TYR A 90 2.69 10.59 -5.97
N VAL A 91 2.92 10.41 -7.28
CA VAL A 91 1.85 9.98 -8.18
C VAL A 91 1.27 8.63 -7.73
N LEU A 92 2.15 7.70 -7.39
CA LEU A 92 1.73 6.38 -6.94
C LEU A 92 0.87 6.46 -5.68
N LEU A 93 1.34 7.21 -4.68
CA LEU A 93 0.66 7.27 -3.39
C LEU A 93 -0.68 8.02 -3.45
N THR A 94 -0.89 8.85 -4.46
CA THR A 94 -2.11 9.61 -4.60
C THR A 94 -3.16 8.94 -5.49
N ARG A 95 -2.98 7.67 -5.84
CA ARG A 95 -3.97 6.95 -6.64
C ARG A 95 -5.15 6.46 -5.81
N SER A 96 -5.04 6.50 -4.49
CA SER A 96 -6.10 6.05 -3.60
C SER A 96 -7.00 7.23 -3.21
N LYS A 97 -8.31 7.03 -3.28
CA LYS A 97 -9.27 8.04 -2.86
C LYS A 97 -9.59 7.93 -1.38
N GLU A 98 -9.62 6.74 -0.82
CA GLU A 98 -10.01 6.52 0.57
C GLU A 98 -8.97 5.81 1.40
N ASN A 99 -8.54 4.64 0.98
CA ASN A 99 -7.61 3.84 1.76
C ASN A 99 -6.39 3.44 0.96
N LEU A 100 -5.24 3.63 1.55
CA LEU A 100 -3.96 3.24 0.97
C LEU A 100 -3.27 2.27 1.92
N TYR A 101 -3.03 1.06 1.46
CA TYR A 101 -2.29 0.04 2.22
C TYR A 101 -0.92 -0.10 1.59
N VAL A 102 0.13 0.02 2.39
CA VAL A 102 1.50 -0.02 1.88
C VAL A 102 2.31 -1.07 2.62
N SER A 103 2.96 -1.93 1.86
CA SER A 103 3.87 -2.94 2.39
C SER A 103 5.17 -2.26 2.82
N ILE A 104 5.42 -2.19 4.12
CA ILE A 104 6.59 -1.51 4.69
C ILE A 104 7.29 -2.46 5.67
N PRO A 105 8.61 -2.62 5.54
CA PRO A 105 9.34 -3.47 6.47
C PRO A 105 9.32 -2.89 7.89
N GLU A 106 9.25 -3.77 8.87
CA GLU A 106 9.24 -3.36 10.27
C GLU A 106 10.52 -2.61 10.63
N LYS A 107 11.65 -3.10 10.17
CA LYS A 107 12.95 -2.47 10.41
C LYS A 107 13.57 -2.07 9.10
N LEU A 108 14.09 -0.85 9.06
CA LEU A 108 14.79 -0.36 7.88
C LEU A 108 16.26 -0.72 7.95
N ASP A 109 16.80 -1.13 6.82
CA ASP A 109 18.23 -1.31 6.67
C ASP A 109 18.89 0.07 6.75
N GLU A 110 19.88 0.21 7.60
CA GLU A 110 20.58 1.48 7.79
C GLU A 110 21.31 1.93 6.53
N ASN A 111 21.61 0.99 5.64
CA ASN A 111 22.35 1.29 4.41
C ASN A 111 21.46 1.76 3.26
N LEU A 112 20.16 1.87 3.47
CA LEU A 112 19.27 2.38 2.42
C LEU A 112 19.59 3.84 2.10
N PRO A 113 19.44 4.25 0.84
CA PRO A 113 19.61 5.67 0.48
C PRO A 113 18.66 6.55 1.28
N ALA A 114 19.12 7.78 1.53
CA ALA A 114 18.32 8.74 2.32
C ALA A 114 16.95 9.00 1.72
N GLU A 115 16.87 9.05 0.40
CA GLU A 115 15.59 9.30 -0.29
C GLU A 115 14.58 8.21 0.04
N ILE A 116 15.00 6.95 0.04
CA ILE A 116 14.12 5.82 0.35
C ILE A 116 13.71 5.85 1.81
N LYS A 117 14.65 6.11 2.71
CA LYS A 117 14.34 6.24 4.14
C LYS A 117 13.31 7.34 4.38
N ASN A 118 13.49 8.49 3.71
CA ASN A 118 12.56 9.61 3.85
C ASN A 118 11.13 9.22 3.46
N VAL A 119 10.99 8.52 2.34
CA VAL A 119 9.67 8.10 1.88
C VAL A 119 9.02 7.17 2.91
N ILE A 120 9.75 6.15 3.34
CA ILE A 120 9.20 5.16 4.26
C ILE A 120 8.86 5.78 5.61
N GLU A 121 9.75 6.62 6.15
CA GLU A 121 9.50 7.26 7.44
C GLU A 121 8.31 8.21 7.36
N THR A 122 8.15 8.91 6.25
CA THR A 122 6.99 9.77 6.05
C THR A 122 5.70 8.98 6.04
N ILE A 123 5.69 7.84 5.33
CA ILE A 123 4.51 6.99 5.28
C ILE A 123 4.18 6.44 6.67
N LYS A 124 5.19 5.99 7.41
CA LYS A 124 4.97 5.49 8.77
C LYS A 124 4.39 6.55 9.67
N LYS A 125 4.85 7.79 9.52
CA LYS A 125 4.33 8.92 10.30
C LYS A 125 2.85 9.14 10.03
N TYR A 126 2.46 9.19 8.76
CA TYR A 126 1.06 9.40 8.40
C TYR A 126 0.18 8.20 8.78
N ALA A 127 0.70 7.00 8.68
CA ALA A 127 -0.02 5.80 9.10
C ALA A 127 -0.28 5.83 10.61
N SER A 128 0.68 6.28 11.40
CA SER A 128 0.52 6.40 12.84
C SER A 128 -0.52 7.45 13.20
N ILE A 129 -0.52 8.58 12.50
CA ILE A 129 -1.50 9.64 12.74
C ILE A 129 -2.91 9.15 12.41
N ALA A 130 -3.07 8.47 11.29
CA ALA A 130 -4.38 7.93 10.90
C ALA A 130 -4.87 6.93 11.93
N LYS A 131 -4.00 6.05 12.41
CA LYS A 131 -4.35 5.05 13.41
C LYS A 131 -4.76 5.71 14.72
N ALA A 132 -4.06 6.75 15.13
CA ALA A 132 -4.39 7.47 16.36
C ALA A 132 -5.75 8.15 16.24
N ALA A 133 -6.06 8.72 15.07
CA ALA A 133 -7.34 9.37 14.84
C ALA A 133 -8.49 8.38 14.82
N GLU A 134 -8.24 7.15 14.37
CA GLU A 134 -9.27 6.12 14.33
C GLU A 134 -9.49 5.41 15.66
N GLY A 135 -8.46 5.39 16.48
CA GLY A 135 -8.38 4.46 17.61
C GLY A 135 -9.54 4.43 18.56
N PRO A 136 -9.75 5.47 19.38
CA PRO A 136 -10.76 5.38 20.43
C PRO A 136 -12.20 5.33 19.94
N SER A 137 -12.47 5.90 18.80
CA SER A 137 -13.84 5.99 18.29
C SER A 137 -14.42 4.67 17.82
N LYS A 138 -13.60 3.68 17.66
CA LYS A 138 -14.05 2.42 17.10
C LYS A 138 -14.42 1.38 18.13
N ASP A 139 -14.09 1.58 19.18
CA ASP A 139 -14.32 0.53 20.12
C ASP A 139 -15.69 0.58 20.72
N LYS A 140 -14.93 0.57 19.73
CA LYS A 140 -15.34 0.61 20.08
C LYS A 140 -16.19 0.70 20.06
N LYS A 141 -16.42 0.33 19.89
CA LYS A 141 -16.89 0.47 20.11
C LYS A 141 -17.45 0.42 20.39
N PRO A 142 -17.84 0.05 20.63
CA PRO A 142 -18.10 0.02 21.31
C PRO A 142 -18.49 -0.05 21.43
N GLN A 143 -18.67 -0.48 21.33
CA GLN A 143 -18.61 -0.50 21.94
C GLN A 143 -18.82 -0.52 22.13
N ALA A 144 -19.24 -0.87 22.21
CA ALA A 144 -19.13 -0.78 22.86
C ALA A 144 -19.37 -0.76 22.97
N GLN A 145 -19.59 -1.18 22.90
CA GLN A 145 -19.44 -1.10 23.43
C GLN A 145 -19.51 -1.17 23.50
N LYS A 146 -19.80 -1.61 23.47
CA LYS A 146 -19.57 -1.66 23.91
C LYS A 146 -19.58 -1.66 24.05
#